data_6049af3dc9952332bdf71af6d92ab04f
#
_entry.id   6049af3dc9952332bdf71af6d92ab04f
#
_cell.length_a   1.000
_cell.length_b   1.000
_cell.length_c   1.000
_cell.angle_alpha   90.00
_cell.angle_beta   90.00
_cell.angle_gamma   90.00
#
_symmetry.space_group_name_H-M   'P 1'
#
loop_
_entity.id
_entity.type
_entity.pdbx_description
1 polymer ?
#
loop_
_entity_poly.entity_id
_entity_poly.type
_entity_poly.pdbx_seq_one_letter_code
_entity_poly.pdbx_strand_id
1 'polypeptide(L)'
;MRILYLLSSLFVFYSFSVQADNHSLIHNTLTIYTYDSFVSEWGPGPKIKKIFEEKFKRHLEFVTVDSAATLLTKIILEGSSTKADIVLGLDMNLFDEVNKSNLFLKHRLGHLNNKIDLPIEWESENFIPYNYGYYAFVYNNKKFTNPPKSMEELINNTEARIVIQDPRTSTPGLGLLTWMKSIYGDNAGDKWKKLNKKIVTVTKGWTDAYYNIFLAGEADMVFSYTTSPAAHIMFDNNHDFSAINFDDGNYISIEFAGILKSSKNKTLAKKFLRFILTEDFQSIIPSSNIMYPVTKIKNLPEAFKELEIPKAIQLDPGTINANKKEWIEEWLNAS
;
A
#
# COMPACT_ATOMS: atom_id res chain seq x y z
N MET A 1 67.75 8.74 -60.78
CA MET A 1 66.79 9.76 -60.44
C MET A 1 65.41 9.07 -60.38
N ARG A 2 64.97 8.64 -59.22
CA ARG A 2 63.69 7.95 -59.00
C ARG A 2 62.81 8.87 -58.14
N ILE A 3 61.69 9.29 -58.71
CA ILE A 3 60.71 10.16 -58.12
C ILE A 3 59.76 9.26 -57.32
N LEU A 4 59.66 9.49 -56.03
CA LEU A 4 58.74 8.81 -55.13
C LEU A 4 57.41 9.65 -55.03
N TYR A 5 56.27 9.11 -55.45
CA TYR A 5 54.98 9.71 -55.23
C TYR A 5 54.41 9.25 -53.89
N LEU A 6 54.24 10.20 -52.97
CA LEU A 6 53.49 10.00 -51.73
C LEU A 6 52.01 10.22 -52.02
N LEU A 7 51.22 9.15 -51.91
CA LEU A 7 49.74 9.22 -51.84
C LEU A 7 49.32 9.45 -50.39
N SER A 8 48.85 10.65 -50.07
CA SER A 8 48.17 10.92 -48.78
C SER A 8 46.69 10.57 -48.92
N SER A 9 46.30 9.44 -48.30
CA SER A 9 44.91 9.07 -48.17
C SER A 9 44.26 9.82 -46.99
N LEU A 10 43.35 10.70 -47.31
CA LEU A 10 42.52 11.44 -46.35
C LEU A 10 41.45 10.48 -45.79
N PHE A 11 41.59 10.01 -44.54
CA PHE A 11 40.55 9.29 -43.81
C PHE A 11 39.58 10.33 -43.26
N VAL A 12 38.41 10.47 -43.85
CA VAL A 12 37.29 11.22 -43.31
C VAL A 12 36.58 10.31 -42.29
N PHE A 13 36.82 10.57 -40.97
CA PHE A 13 36.05 9.96 -39.91
C PHE A 13 34.66 10.58 -39.90
N TYR A 14 33.66 9.86 -40.38
CA TYR A 14 32.29 10.13 -40.09
C TYR A 14 32.00 9.72 -38.65
N SER A 15 32.00 10.70 -37.74
CA SER A 15 31.47 10.53 -36.39
C SER A 15 29.96 10.46 -36.51
N PHE A 16 29.39 9.26 -36.57
CA PHE A 16 27.98 9.05 -36.31
C PHE A 16 27.74 9.37 -34.85
N SER A 17 27.18 10.55 -34.57
CA SER A 17 26.66 10.87 -33.25
C SER A 17 25.41 10.02 -33.02
N VAL A 18 25.56 8.96 -32.24
CA VAL A 18 24.44 8.24 -31.61
C VAL A 18 23.85 9.15 -30.52
N GLN A 19 23.07 10.12 -30.95
CA GLN A 19 22.34 11.05 -30.09
C GLN A 19 20.82 10.95 -30.35
N ALA A 20 20.40 9.78 -30.79
CA ALA A 20 18.98 9.46 -30.92
C ALA A 20 18.70 8.31 -29.97
N ASP A 21 17.93 8.58 -28.92
CA ASP A 21 16.94 7.68 -28.32
C ASP A 21 16.63 7.95 -26.84
N ASN A 22 17.42 8.74 -26.10
CA ASN A 22 17.05 9.06 -24.71
C ASN A 22 15.74 9.89 -24.62
N HIS A 23 15.41 10.68 -25.63
CA HIS A 23 14.17 11.46 -25.64
C HIS A 23 12.94 10.60 -25.96
N SER A 24 13.07 9.58 -26.81
CA SER A 24 12.00 8.64 -27.15
C SER A 24 11.70 7.66 -26.01
N LEU A 25 12.72 7.25 -25.27
CA LEU A 25 12.59 6.37 -24.11
C LEU A 25 11.87 7.05 -22.95
N ILE A 26 12.12 8.33 -22.68
CA ILE A 26 11.46 9.09 -21.60
C ILE A 26 9.94 9.18 -21.84
N HIS A 27 9.49 9.35 -23.07
CA HIS A 27 8.06 9.37 -23.41
C HIS A 27 7.42 7.97 -23.50
N ASN A 28 8.19 6.90 -23.37
CA ASN A 28 7.75 5.53 -23.50
C ASN A 28 7.64 4.78 -22.17
N THR A 29 8.17 5.36 -21.11
CA THR A 29 8.22 4.76 -19.77
C THR A 29 7.28 5.51 -18.82
N LEU A 30 6.44 4.77 -18.09
CA LEU A 30 5.63 5.28 -17.00
C LEU A 30 6.31 4.92 -15.68
N THR A 31 6.67 5.92 -14.89
CA THR A 31 7.32 5.72 -13.59
C THR A 31 6.30 5.83 -12.46
N ILE A 32 6.20 4.77 -11.67
CA ILE A 32 5.28 4.67 -10.53
C ILE A 32 6.09 4.55 -9.24
N TYR A 33 5.87 5.47 -8.31
CA TYR A 33 6.39 5.34 -6.96
C TYR A 33 5.39 4.56 -6.12
N THR A 34 5.89 3.54 -5.39
CA THR A 34 5.07 2.64 -4.58
C THR A 34 5.87 2.08 -3.40
N TYR A 35 5.30 1.18 -2.60
CA TYR A 35 5.97 0.52 -1.50
C TYR A 35 6.62 -0.81 -1.95
N ASP A 36 7.60 -1.28 -1.18
CA ASP A 36 8.48 -2.40 -1.53
C ASP A 36 7.73 -3.74 -1.71
N SER A 37 6.80 -4.08 -0.79
CA SER A 37 6.05 -5.32 -0.88
C SER A 37 5.13 -5.41 -2.10
N PHE A 38 4.69 -4.26 -2.66
CA PHE A 38 3.92 -4.25 -3.91
C PHE A 38 4.73 -4.82 -5.08
N VAL A 39 6.06 -4.64 -5.08
CA VAL A 39 6.96 -4.98 -6.19
C VAL A 39 7.80 -6.23 -5.92
N SER A 40 7.67 -6.82 -4.72
CA SER A 40 8.32 -8.09 -4.39
C SER A 40 7.92 -9.19 -5.38
N GLU A 41 8.67 -10.29 -5.43
CA GLU A 41 8.40 -11.43 -6.35
C GLU A 41 7.00 -12.00 -6.16
N TRP A 42 6.49 -12.01 -4.93
CA TRP A 42 5.15 -12.47 -4.58
C TRP A 42 4.08 -11.36 -4.70
N GLY A 43 4.50 -10.10 -4.75
CA GLY A 43 3.61 -8.93 -4.84
C GLY A 43 2.89 -8.81 -6.19
N PRO A 44 1.92 -7.89 -6.30
CA PRO A 44 1.14 -7.69 -7.51
C PRO A 44 1.92 -7.00 -8.64
N GLY A 45 2.95 -6.21 -8.30
CA GLY A 45 3.68 -5.35 -9.24
C GLY A 45 4.25 -6.05 -10.46
N PRO A 46 4.97 -7.20 -10.33
CA PRO A 46 5.52 -7.91 -11.47
C PRO A 46 4.46 -8.36 -12.49
N LYS A 47 3.33 -8.89 -12.01
CA LYS A 47 2.21 -9.32 -12.87
C LYS A 47 1.52 -8.14 -13.53
N ILE A 48 1.28 -7.06 -12.79
CA ILE A 48 0.69 -5.81 -13.28
C ILE A 48 1.57 -5.19 -14.37
N LYS A 49 2.90 -5.12 -14.13
CA LYS A 49 3.87 -4.62 -15.09
C LYS A 49 3.81 -5.40 -16.40
N LYS A 50 3.87 -6.72 -16.33
CA LYS A 50 3.81 -7.59 -17.52
C LYS A 50 2.56 -7.33 -18.35
N ILE A 51 1.38 -7.35 -17.74
CA ILE A 51 0.10 -7.15 -18.44
C ILE A 51 0.01 -5.74 -19.03
N PHE A 52 0.44 -4.72 -18.26
CA PHE A 52 0.43 -3.34 -18.74
C PHE A 52 1.33 -3.15 -19.96
N GLU A 53 2.56 -3.65 -19.92
CA GLU A 53 3.54 -3.55 -21.00
C GLU A 53 3.07 -4.30 -22.25
N GLU A 54 2.49 -5.49 -22.09
CA GLU A 54 1.92 -6.26 -23.20
C GLU A 54 0.72 -5.55 -23.86
N LYS A 55 -0.16 -4.96 -23.04
CA LYS A 55 -1.40 -4.34 -23.50
C LYS A 55 -1.19 -2.97 -24.14
N PHE A 56 -0.32 -2.15 -23.56
CA PHE A 56 -0.13 -0.77 -23.98
C PHE A 56 1.12 -0.52 -24.81
N LYS A 57 2.02 -1.52 -24.92
CA LYS A 57 3.32 -1.41 -25.62
C LYS A 57 4.13 -0.22 -25.10
N ARG A 58 4.17 -0.08 -23.76
CA ARG A 58 4.89 0.97 -23.04
C ARG A 58 5.56 0.36 -21.82
N HIS A 59 6.73 0.88 -21.45
CA HIS A 59 7.46 0.41 -20.27
C HIS A 59 6.82 0.94 -18.99
N LEU A 60 6.83 0.11 -17.94
CA LEU A 60 6.42 0.45 -16.60
C LEU A 60 7.62 0.28 -15.66
N GLU A 61 7.97 1.34 -14.96
CA GLU A 61 9.06 1.34 -13.96
C GLU A 61 8.49 1.61 -12.58
N PHE A 62 8.87 0.79 -11.62
CA PHE A 62 8.55 1.01 -10.21
C PHE A 62 9.77 1.53 -9.46
N VAL A 63 9.55 2.55 -8.63
CA VAL A 63 10.51 3.04 -7.64
C VAL A 63 9.88 2.84 -6.26
N THR A 64 10.59 2.14 -5.39
CA THR A 64 10.04 1.69 -4.12
C THR A 64 10.55 2.48 -2.91
N VAL A 65 9.73 2.51 -1.89
CA VAL A 65 10.02 2.99 -0.53
C VAL A 65 9.36 2.05 0.49
N ASP A 66 9.69 2.23 1.77
CA ASP A 66 9.26 1.30 2.82
C ASP A 66 7.74 1.36 3.13
N SER A 67 7.09 2.53 2.96
CA SER A 67 5.69 2.73 3.38
C SER A 67 4.99 3.90 2.68
N ALA A 68 3.66 4.01 2.85
CA ALA A 68 2.86 5.14 2.36
C ALA A 68 3.33 6.48 2.94
N ALA A 69 3.69 6.55 4.22
CA ALA A 69 4.20 7.76 4.87
C ALA A 69 5.55 8.20 4.27
N THR A 70 6.45 7.25 4.05
CA THR A 70 7.74 7.51 3.39
C THR A 70 7.53 7.92 1.93
N LEU A 71 6.54 7.33 1.26
CA LEU A 71 6.16 7.67 -0.11
C LEU A 71 5.69 9.12 -0.22
N LEU A 72 4.79 9.54 0.67
CA LEU A 72 4.32 10.93 0.74
C LEU A 72 5.46 11.90 1.03
N THR A 73 6.29 11.59 2.03
CA THR A 73 7.45 12.42 2.38
C THR A 73 8.40 12.57 1.18
N LYS A 74 8.70 11.49 0.46
CA LYS A 74 9.56 11.51 -0.71
C LYS A 74 9.04 12.44 -1.79
N ILE A 75 7.76 12.33 -2.17
CA ILE A 75 7.20 13.19 -3.23
C ILE A 75 7.09 14.65 -2.82
N ILE A 76 6.87 14.94 -1.53
CA ILE A 76 6.89 16.32 -1.01
C ILE A 76 8.28 16.92 -1.11
N LEU A 77 9.32 16.18 -0.70
CA LEU A 77 10.72 16.63 -0.75
C LEU A 77 11.22 16.81 -2.20
N GLU A 78 10.85 15.91 -3.10
CA GLU A 78 11.22 16.02 -4.52
C GLU A 78 10.45 17.14 -5.24
N GLY A 79 9.23 17.43 -4.81
CA GLY A 79 8.39 18.49 -5.37
C GLY A 79 8.22 18.36 -6.89
N SER A 80 8.50 19.45 -7.62
CA SER A 80 8.42 19.47 -9.09
C SER A 80 9.54 18.70 -9.79
N SER A 81 10.60 18.33 -9.08
CA SER A 81 11.75 17.55 -9.64
C SER A 81 11.54 16.04 -9.56
N THR A 82 10.44 15.58 -8.98
CA THR A 82 10.14 14.15 -8.90
C THR A 82 10.10 13.49 -10.27
N LYS A 83 10.61 12.27 -10.35
CA LYS A 83 10.56 11.43 -11.56
C LYS A 83 9.25 10.64 -11.67
N ALA A 84 8.45 10.61 -10.61
CA ALA A 84 7.20 9.86 -10.61
C ALA A 84 6.15 10.49 -11.53
N ASP A 85 5.50 9.66 -12.30
CA ASP A 85 4.26 10.02 -13.02
C ASP A 85 3.03 9.75 -12.16
N ILE A 86 3.08 8.63 -11.44
CA ILE A 86 2.01 8.14 -10.55
C ILE A 86 2.60 7.81 -9.19
N VAL A 87 1.82 8.05 -8.16
CA VAL A 87 2.02 7.50 -6.82
C VAL A 87 0.91 6.49 -6.57
N LEU A 88 1.28 5.26 -6.16
CA LEU A 88 0.39 4.15 -5.89
C LEU A 88 0.74 3.57 -4.52
N GLY A 89 -0.25 3.41 -3.63
CA GLY A 89 -0.03 2.88 -2.27
C GLY A 89 -0.05 3.94 -1.17
N LEU A 90 -0.65 5.10 -1.43
CA LEU A 90 -1.12 5.99 -0.38
C LEU A 90 -2.44 5.45 0.19
N ASP A 91 -2.70 5.67 1.47
CA ASP A 91 -3.89 5.16 2.16
C ASP A 91 -4.77 6.27 2.77
N MET A 92 -5.97 5.89 3.21
CA MET A 92 -6.97 6.81 3.74
C MET A 92 -6.51 7.61 4.97
N ASN A 93 -5.57 7.12 5.76
CA ASN A 93 -5.04 7.86 6.92
C ASN A 93 -4.21 9.09 6.49
N LEU A 94 -3.73 9.09 5.25
CA LEU A 94 -2.97 10.18 4.64
C LEU A 94 -3.81 11.03 3.67
N PHE A 95 -5.07 10.69 3.45
CA PHE A 95 -5.89 11.24 2.36
C PHE A 95 -6.00 12.78 2.38
N ASP A 96 -6.28 13.37 3.55
CA ASP A 96 -6.40 14.82 3.67
C ASP A 96 -5.04 15.52 3.52
N GLU A 97 -3.97 14.96 4.09
CA GLU A 97 -2.60 15.48 3.93
C GLU A 97 -2.16 15.46 2.46
N VAL A 98 -2.45 14.36 1.76
CA VAL A 98 -2.17 14.19 0.33
C VAL A 98 -2.95 15.20 -0.52
N ASN A 99 -4.23 15.40 -0.22
CA ASN A 99 -5.06 16.39 -0.90
C ASN A 99 -4.52 17.82 -0.69
N LYS A 100 -4.16 18.17 0.53
CA LYS A 100 -3.60 19.49 0.90
C LYS A 100 -2.22 19.74 0.31
N SER A 101 -1.46 18.72 -0.03
CA SER A 101 -0.16 18.85 -0.69
C SER A 101 -0.24 19.54 -2.04
N ASN A 102 -1.40 19.52 -2.68
CA ASN A 102 -1.64 20.09 -4.01
C ASN A 102 -0.70 19.55 -5.12
N LEU A 103 -0.09 18.38 -4.92
CA LEU A 103 0.83 17.76 -5.86
C LEU A 103 0.11 16.97 -6.97
N PHE A 104 -1.14 16.58 -6.74
CA PHE A 104 -1.86 15.65 -7.61
C PHE A 104 -2.76 16.35 -8.63
N LEU A 105 -2.90 15.71 -9.78
CA LEU A 105 -3.72 16.16 -10.91
C LEU A 105 -5.13 15.55 -10.78
N LYS A 106 -6.16 16.33 -11.07
CA LYS A 106 -7.51 15.76 -11.26
C LYS A 106 -7.49 14.73 -12.41
N HIS A 107 -7.92 13.50 -12.11
CA HIS A 107 -7.84 12.40 -13.08
C HIS A 107 -8.80 12.58 -14.28
N ARG A 108 -9.96 13.22 -14.09
CA ARG A 108 -11.00 13.49 -15.13
C ARG A 108 -11.44 12.21 -15.86
N LEU A 109 -11.61 11.12 -15.11
CA LEU A 109 -12.05 9.83 -15.68
C LEU A 109 -13.57 9.66 -15.72
N GLY A 110 -14.32 10.72 -15.36
CA GLY A 110 -15.78 10.68 -15.25
C GLY A 110 -16.24 10.10 -13.91
N HIS A 111 -17.54 9.83 -13.81
CA HIS A 111 -18.13 9.23 -12.63
C HIS A 111 -17.69 7.76 -12.52
N LEU A 112 -16.96 7.43 -11.46
CA LEU A 112 -16.41 6.09 -11.21
C LEU A 112 -17.29 5.26 -10.27
N ASN A 113 -18.25 5.88 -9.59
CA ASN A 113 -19.10 5.26 -8.56
C ASN A 113 -19.78 3.96 -9.02
N ASN A 114 -20.14 3.87 -10.31
CA ASN A 114 -20.72 2.64 -10.87
C ASN A 114 -19.71 1.50 -11.08
N LYS A 115 -18.41 1.76 -10.95
CA LYS A 115 -17.34 0.76 -11.13
C LYS A 115 -16.69 0.37 -9.84
N ILE A 116 -16.73 1.25 -8.84
CA ILE A 116 -16.11 1.06 -7.53
C ILE A 116 -17.12 0.36 -6.63
N ASP A 117 -16.70 -0.76 -6.05
CA ASP A 117 -17.47 -1.60 -5.12
C ASP A 117 -16.73 -1.62 -3.78
N LEU A 118 -16.90 -0.55 -3.01
CA LEU A 118 -16.32 -0.38 -1.69
C LEU A 118 -17.42 -0.41 -0.62
N PRO A 119 -17.11 -0.85 0.60
CA PRO A 119 -18.09 -0.86 1.70
C PRO A 119 -18.41 0.54 2.25
N ILE A 120 -17.69 1.55 1.81
CA ILE A 120 -17.90 2.97 2.13
C ILE A 120 -17.91 3.80 0.84
N GLU A 121 -18.50 4.98 0.90
CA GLU A 121 -18.52 5.89 -0.23
C GLU A 121 -17.11 6.41 -0.56
N TRP A 122 -16.79 6.46 -1.86
CA TRP A 122 -15.53 6.98 -2.36
C TRP A 122 -15.77 8.19 -3.26
N GLU A 123 -15.33 9.33 -2.79
CA GLU A 123 -15.37 10.56 -3.56
C GLU A 123 -13.97 11.18 -3.66
N SER A 124 -13.42 11.22 -4.86
CA SER A 124 -12.18 11.92 -5.14
C SER A 124 -12.08 12.27 -6.63
N GLU A 125 -11.67 13.50 -6.91
CA GLU A 125 -11.33 13.93 -8.26
C GLU A 125 -9.87 13.64 -8.63
N ASN A 126 -9.01 13.34 -7.63
CA ASN A 126 -7.58 13.18 -7.79
C ASN A 126 -7.13 11.72 -7.71
N PHE A 127 -7.85 10.87 -6.99
CA PHE A 127 -7.40 9.54 -6.61
C PHE A 127 -8.36 8.44 -7.02
N ILE A 128 -7.79 7.29 -7.40
CA ILE A 128 -8.51 6.05 -7.72
C ILE A 128 -8.12 5.02 -6.67
N PRO A 129 -9.07 4.42 -5.95
CA PRO A 129 -8.78 3.32 -5.06
C PRO A 129 -8.40 2.08 -5.88
N TYR A 130 -7.55 1.20 -5.34
CA TYR A 130 -7.17 -0.01 -6.06
C TYR A 130 -7.27 -1.29 -5.22
N ASN A 131 -7.27 -1.19 -3.90
CA ASN A 131 -7.56 -2.27 -2.99
C ASN A 131 -8.17 -1.74 -1.69
N TYR A 132 -8.73 -2.64 -0.89
CA TYR A 132 -9.11 -2.35 0.48
C TYR A 132 -9.04 -3.61 1.35
N GLY A 133 -9.02 -3.41 2.65
CA GLY A 133 -9.09 -4.45 3.66
C GLY A 133 -9.45 -3.85 5.02
N TYR A 134 -9.47 -4.68 6.05
CA TYR A 134 -9.72 -4.24 7.41
C TYR A 134 -8.55 -4.65 8.28
N TYR A 135 -8.09 -3.76 9.13
CA TYR A 135 -7.06 -4.13 10.09
C TYR A 135 -7.61 -5.14 11.10
N ALA A 136 -6.75 -6.06 11.52
CA ALA A 136 -7.08 -7.08 12.49
C ALA A 136 -5.83 -7.59 13.20
N PHE A 137 -6.00 -8.17 14.37
CA PHE A 137 -4.99 -9.02 14.98
C PHE A 137 -5.14 -10.42 14.41
N VAL A 138 -4.06 -10.94 13.82
CA VAL A 138 -3.97 -12.30 13.27
C VAL A 138 -3.30 -13.19 14.31
N TYR A 139 -3.80 -14.40 14.48
CA TYR A 139 -3.35 -15.35 15.50
C TYR A 139 -3.40 -16.78 14.97
N ASN A 140 -2.70 -17.70 15.66
CA ASN A 140 -2.81 -19.13 15.39
C ASN A 140 -3.98 -19.72 16.20
N ASN A 141 -5.02 -20.20 15.52
CA ASN A 141 -6.27 -20.68 16.13
C ASN A 141 -6.11 -22.00 16.90
N LYS A 142 -5.03 -22.76 16.69
CA LYS A 142 -4.69 -23.92 17.50
C LYS A 142 -4.09 -23.55 18.85
N LYS A 143 -3.47 -22.36 18.93
CA LYS A 143 -2.90 -21.85 20.19
C LYS A 143 -3.90 -21.01 20.98
N PHE A 144 -4.76 -20.25 20.26
CA PHE A 144 -5.79 -19.41 20.84
C PHE A 144 -7.17 -19.89 20.42
N THR A 145 -7.86 -20.60 21.31
CA THR A 145 -9.21 -21.13 21.05
C THR A 145 -10.32 -20.13 21.37
N ASN A 146 -10.04 -19.13 22.21
CA ASN A 146 -10.98 -18.08 22.61
C ASN A 146 -10.35 -16.70 22.35
N PRO A 147 -10.33 -16.21 21.10
CA PRO A 147 -9.80 -14.89 20.80
C PRO A 147 -10.68 -13.80 21.42
N PRO A 148 -10.11 -12.63 21.77
CA PRO A 148 -10.88 -11.50 22.29
C PRO A 148 -11.88 -11.00 21.24
N LYS A 149 -13.07 -10.62 21.68
CA LYS A 149 -14.17 -10.15 20.81
C LYS A 149 -14.21 -8.63 20.64
N SER A 150 -13.42 -7.90 21.41
CA SER A 150 -13.34 -6.44 21.33
C SER A 150 -11.91 -5.97 21.62
N MET A 151 -11.61 -4.73 21.24
CA MET A 151 -10.35 -4.09 21.60
C MET A 151 -10.18 -4.02 23.12
N GLU A 152 -11.27 -3.82 23.86
CA GLU A 152 -11.26 -3.79 25.33
C GLU A 152 -10.89 -5.14 25.94
N GLU A 153 -11.40 -6.25 25.39
CA GLU A 153 -11.01 -7.59 25.81
C GLU A 153 -9.56 -7.90 25.46
N LEU A 154 -9.08 -7.50 24.28
CA LEU A 154 -7.68 -7.64 23.91
C LEU A 154 -6.77 -6.93 24.91
N ILE A 155 -7.13 -5.73 25.31
CA ILE A 155 -6.33 -4.91 26.23
C ILE A 155 -6.35 -5.48 27.67
N ASN A 156 -7.51 -5.92 28.17
CA ASN A 156 -7.66 -6.24 29.58
C ASN A 156 -7.59 -7.75 29.89
N ASN A 157 -8.11 -8.62 29.01
CA ASN A 157 -8.41 -10.00 29.33
C ASN A 157 -7.54 -11.04 28.63
N THR A 158 -6.64 -10.63 27.73
CA THR A 158 -5.76 -11.59 27.07
C THR A 158 -4.34 -11.53 27.62
N GLU A 159 -3.70 -12.69 27.70
CA GLU A 159 -2.26 -12.83 28.05
C GLU A 159 -1.39 -12.95 26.79
N ALA A 160 -1.96 -12.65 25.61
CA ALA A 160 -1.25 -12.78 24.34
C ALA A 160 -0.06 -11.83 24.24
N ARG A 161 1.04 -12.33 23.72
CA ARG A 161 2.20 -11.54 23.29
C ARG A 161 1.92 -10.98 21.90
N ILE A 162 1.97 -9.67 21.76
CA ILE A 162 1.52 -8.98 20.55
C ILE A 162 2.71 -8.29 19.89
N VAL A 163 2.83 -8.42 18.55
CA VAL A 163 3.72 -7.59 17.75
C VAL A 163 2.91 -6.60 16.92
N ILE A 164 3.33 -5.33 16.97
CA ILE A 164 2.74 -4.23 16.19
C ILE A 164 3.81 -3.53 15.39
N GLN A 165 3.40 -2.56 14.57
CA GLN A 165 4.30 -1.71 13.79
C GLN A 165 4.28 -0.28 14.31
N ASP A 166 5.38 0.43 14.09
CA ASP A 166 5.55 1.84 14.46
C ASP A 166 4.63 2.74 13.60
N PRO A 167 3.74 3.54 14.21
CA PRO A 167 2.82 4.42 13.49
C PRO A 167 3.52 5.53 12.70
N ARG A 168 4.79 5.81 12.97
CA ARG A 168 5.58 6.82 12.27
C ARG A 168 6.14 6.32 10.95
N THR A 169 6.30 5.00 10.80
CA THR A 169 7.01 4.40 9.66
C THR A 169 6.20 3.37 8.90
N SER A 170 5.09 2.89 9.47
CA SER A 170 4.27 1.81 8.89
C SER A 170 2.82 2.22 8.69
N THR A 171 2.27 1.89 7.53
CA THR A 171 0.84 2.05 7.23
C THR A 171 -0.07 1.32 8.23
N PRO A 172 0.14 0.01 8.51
CA PRO A 172 -0.64 -0.65 9.57
C PRO A 172 -0.42 -0.04 10.95
N GLY A 173 0.79 0.37 11.30
CA GLY A 173 1.06 1.03 12.59
C GLY A 173 0.23 2.31 12.76
N LEU A 174 0.17 3.17 11.74
CA LEU A 174 -0.70 4.34 11.73
C LEU A 174 -2.18 3.92 11.77
N GLY A 175 -2.55 2.83 11.10
CA GLY A 175 -3.88 2.24 11.14
C GLY A 175 -4.30 1.82 12.55
N LEU A 176 -3.41 1.19 13.32
CA LEU A 176 -3.70 0.84 14.72
C LEU A 176 -3.88 2.10 15.59
N LEU A 177 -3.04 3.10 15.40
CA LEU A 177 -3.14 4.37 16.11
C LEU A 177 -4.51 5.02 15.87
N THR A 178 -4.94 5.11 14.62
CA THR A 178 -6.23 5.69 14.24
C THR A 178 -7.40 4.83 14.72
N TRP A 179 -7.27 3.50 14.70
CA TRP A 179 -8.29 2.60 15.23
C TRP A 179 -8.48 2.78 16.74
N MET A 180 -7.39 2.83 17.51
CA MET A 180 -7.45 3.12 18.96
C MET A 180 -8.13 4.46 19.23
N LYS A 181 -7.81 5.49 18.46
CA LYS A 181 -8.46 6.80 18.58
C LYS A 181 -9.94 6.78 18.19
N SER A 182 -10.33 5.98 17.21
CA SER A 182 -11.73 5.85 16.81
C SER A 182 -12.61 5.19 17.89
N ILE A 183 -12.04 4.30 18.70
CA ILE A 183 -12.76 3.60 19.77
C ILE A 183 -12.74 4.41 21.08
N TYR A 184 -11.60 4.97 21.44
CA TYR A 184 -11.37 5.50 22.78
C TYR A 184 -11.26 7.03 22.87
N GLY A 185 -11.14 7.73 21.74
CA GLY A 185 -10.98 9.18 21.74
C GLY A 185 -9.85 9.64 22.66
N ASP A 186 -10.17 10.55 23.60
CA ASP A 186 -9.19 11.12 24.55
C ASP A 186 -8.67 10.11 25.58
N ASN A 187 -9.36 8.97 25.74
CA ASN A 187 -8.92 7.91 26.66
C ASN A 187 -7.89 6.94 26.02
N ALA A 188 -7.50 7.14 24.77
CA ALA A 188 -6.62 6.24 24.04
C ALA A 188 -5.24 6.09 24.71
N GLY A 189 -4.69 7.16 25.31
CA GLY A 189 -3.41 7.13 26.00
C GLY A 189 -3.36 6.12 27.15
N ASP A 190 -4.41 6.04 27.97
CA ASP A 190 -4.47 5.06 29.06
C ASP A 190 -4.69 3.62 28.54
N LYS A 191 -5.35 3.47 27.41
CA LYS A 191 -5.51 2.16 26.74
C LYS A 191 -4.18 1.70 26.15
N TRP A 192 -3.39 2.61 25.56
CA TRP A 192 -2.04 2.32 25.11
C TRP A 192 -1.12 1.84 26.22
N LYS A 193 -1.10 2.50 27.40
CA LYS A 193 -0.32 2.06 28.57
C LYS A 193 -0.63 0.61 28.99
N LYS A 194 -1.88 0.19 28.83
CA LYS A 194 -2.28 -1.19 29.12
C LYS A 194 -1.87 -2.15 28.00
N LEU A 195 -2.13 -1.81 26.74
CA LEU A 195 -1.80 -2.64 25.59
C LEU A 195 -0.28 -2.85 25.48
N ASN A 196 0.53 -1.83 25.77
CA ASN A 196 2.00 -1.88 25.70
C ASN A 196 2.60 -2.95 26.62
N LYS A 197 1.93 -3.33 27.71
CA LYS A 197 2.37 -4.43 28.58
C LYS A 197 2.34 -5.80 27.88
N LYS A 198 1.62 -5.91 26.78
CA LYS A 198 1.48 -7.13 25.95
C LYS A 198 2.31 -7.06 24.67
N ILE A 199 2.80 -5.88 24.30
CA ILE A 199 3.60 -5.69 23.09
C ILE A 199 5.02 -6.16 23.36
N VAL A 200 5.43 -7.24 22.68
CA VAL A 200 6.78 -7.80 22.80
C VAL A 200 7.79 -7.03 21.96
N THR A 201 7.34 -6.46 20.86
CA THR A 201 8.18 -5.59 19.99
C THR A 201 7.33 -4.72 19.09
N VAL A 202 7.92 -3.59 18.67
CA VAL A 202 7.39 -2.67 17.67
C VAL A 202 8.34 -2.68 16.50
N THR A 203 7.90 -3.18 15.33
CA THR A 203 8.75 -3.24 14.15
C THR A 203 8.61 -1.98 13.29
N LYS A 204 9.60 -1.72 12.43
CA LYS A 204 9.56 -0.61 11.48
C LYS A 204 8.49 -0.80 10.41
N GLY A 205 8.23 -2.04 10.00
CA GLY A 205 7.32 -2.39 8.91
C GLY A 205 6.59 -3.70 9.13
N TRP A 206 5.59 -3.94 8.27
CA TRP A 206 4.70 -5.10 8.36
C TRP A 206 5.41 -6.43 8.09
N THR A 207 6.28 -6.49 7.09
CA THR A 207 6.98 -7.72 6.68
C THR A 207 7.78 -8.32 7.84
N ASP A 208 8.49 -7.48 8.57
CA ASP A 208 9.27 -7.91 9.74
C ASP A 208 8.37 -8.42 10.87
N ALA A 209 7.30 -7.70 11.21
CA ALA A 209 6.33 -8.14 12.23
C ALA A 209 5.71 -9.49 11.89
N TYR A 210 5.29 -9.68 10.65
CA TYR A 210 4.54 -10.86 10.24
C TYR A 210 5.44 -12.08 10.11
N TYR A 211 6.51 -11.99 9.31
CA TYR A 211 7.34 -13.13 8.96
C TYR A 211 8.42 -13.43 10.02
N ASN A 212 9.11 -12.41 10.52
CA ASN A 212 10.27 -12.62 11.37
C ASN A 212 9.90 -12.77 12.86
N ILE A 213 8.78 -12.19 13.31
CA ILE A 213 8.36 -12.24 14.70
C ILE A 213 7.19 -13.20 14.90
N PHE A 214 6.07 -12.97 14.20
CA PHE A 214 4.85 -13.74 14.42
C PHE A 214 4.97 -15.18 13.91
N LEU A 215 5.34 -15.39 12.66
CA LEU A 215 5.47 -16.74 12.09
C LEU A 215 6.64 -17.51 12.69
N ALA A 216 7.67 -16.83 13.21
CA ALA A 216 8.73 -17.45 14.01
C ALA A 216 8.26 -17.89 15.40
N GLY A 217 7.05 -17.50 15.84
CA GLY A 217 6.48 -17.89 17.12
C GLY A 217 6.92 -17.04 18.32
N GLU A 218 7.56 -15.90 18.06
CA GLU A 218 8.00 -14.97 19.09
C GLU A 218 6.86 -14.09 19.62
N ALA A 219 5.77 -13.96 18.86
CA ALA A 219 4.52 -13.34 19.27
C ALA A 219 3.35 -14.30 19.02
N ASP A 220 2.28 -14.15 19.80
CA ASP A 220 1.06 -14.94 19.69
C ASP A 220 0.06 -14.30 18.74
N MET A 221 0.13 -12.98 18.59
CA MET A 221 -0.68 -12.18 17.68
C MET A 221 0.16 -11.13 16.96
N VAL A 222 -0.20 -10.86 15.72
CA VAL A 222 0.37 -9.76 14.90
C VAL A 222 -0.71 -8.84 14.42
N PHE A 223 -0.45 -7.54 14.49
CA PHE A 223 -1.32 -6.56 13.84
C PHE A 223 -1.14 -6.61 12.32
N SER A 224 -2.22 -6.91 11.61
CA SER A 224 -2.25 -7.13 10.16
C SER A 224 -3.63 -6.85 9.59
N TYR A 225 -4.15 -7.72 8.72
CA TYR A 225 -5.43 -7.55 8.03
C TYR A 225 -6.33 -8.78 8.19
N THR A 226 -7.65 -8.58 8.12
CA THR A 226 -8.62 -9.68 8.11
C THR A 226 -8.41 -10.64 6.94
N THR A 227 -7.75 -10.20 5.88
CA THR A 227 -7.43 -10.98 4.69
C THR A 227 -6.15 -11.82 4.81
N SER A 228 -5.32 -11.59 5.81
CA SER A 228 -4.05 -12.32 5.98
C SER A 228 -4.20 -13.84 6.04
N PRO A 229 -5.23 -14.42 6.69
CA PRO A 229 -5.43 -15.88 6.68
C PRO A 229 -5.60 -16.47 5.28
N ALA A 230 -6.17 -15.72 4.33
CA ALA A 230 -6.34 -16.21 2.96
C ALA A 230 -5.01 -16.55 2.28
N ALA A 231 -3.92 -15.87 2.62
CA ALA A 231 -2.60 -16.20 2.08
C ALA A 231 -2.17 -17.61 2.49
N HIS A 232 -2.31 -17.96 3.77
CA HIS A 232 -1.97 -19.29 4.28
C HIS A 232 -2.83 -20.39 3.65
N ILE A 233 -4.13 -20.11 3.45
CA ILE A 233 -5.04 -21.05 2.79
C ILE A 233 -4.64 -21.25 1.33
N MET A 234 -4.40 -20.16 0.59
CA MET A 234 -4.10 -20.23 -0.84
C MET A 234 -2.75 -20.85 -1.17
N PHE A 235 -1.71 -20.58 -0.37
CA PHE A 235 -0.35 -20.97 -0.71
C PHE A 235 0.09 -22.26 -0.02
N ASP A 236 -0.40 -22.49 1.21
CA ASP A 236 0.07 -23.59 2.06
C ASP A 236 -1.05 -24.57 2.42
N ASN A 237 -2.29 -24.35 1.95
CA ASN A 237 -3.49 -25.07 2.39
C ASN A 237 -3.58 -25.14 3.92
N ASN A 238 -3.20 -24.05 4.59
CA ASN A 238 -3.09 -23.97 6.04
C ASN A 238 -4.21 -23.09 6.63
N HIS A 239 -5.10 -23.71 7.41
CA HIS A 239 -6.24 -23.08 8.09
C HIS A 239 -5.96 -22.78 9.56
N ASP A 240 -4.71 -22.84 10.01
CA ASP A 240 -4.33 -22.63 11.41
C ASP A 240 -4.29 -21.16 11.82
N PHE A 241 -4.40 -20.24 10.87
CA PHE A 241 -4.39 -18.82 11.13
C PHE A 241 -5.78 -18.21 10.95
N SER A 242 -6.14 -17.33 11.86
CA SER A 242 -7.40 -16.58 11.85
C SER A 242 -7.16 -15.11 12.16
N ALA A 243 -8.07 -14.26 11.74
CA ALA A 243 -8.07 -12.83 12.06
C ALA A 243 -9.24 -12.52 13.00
N ILE A 244 -9.04 -11.61 13.93
CA ILE A 244 -10.09 -11.22 14.88
C ILE A 244 -10.98 -10.16 14.26
N ASN A 245 -12.27 -10.47 14.14
CA ASN A 245 -13.31 -9.49 13.88
C ASN A 245 -13.87 -9.02 15.21
N PHE A 246 -13.68 -7.76 15.55
CA PHE A 246 -14.19 -7.20 16.80
C PHE A 246 -15.67 -6.82 16.66
N ASP A 247 -16.43 -7.03 17.74
CA ASP A 247 -17.82 -6.62 17.83
C ASP A 247 -18.00 -5.09 17.63
N ASP A 248 -17.01 -4.32 18.05
CA ASP A 248 -16.93 -2.87 17.83
C ASP A 248 -16.75 -2.50 16.35
N GLY A 249 -16.32 -3.44 15.53
CA GLY A 249 -15.93 -3.29 14.12
C GLY A 249 -14.41 -3.19 13.95
N ASN A 250 -13.97 -3.36 12.69
CA ASN A 250 -12.56 -3.27 12.31
C ASN A 250 -12.32 -2.02 11.43
N TYR A 251 -11.19 -1.37 11.66
CA TYR A 251 -10.84 -0.16 10.94
C TYR A 251 -10.50 -0.48 9.47
N ILE A 252 -11.17 0.19 8.54
CA ILE A 252 -10.98 -0.03 7.12
C ILE A 252 -9.72 0.67 6.62
N SER A 253 -8.97 -0.02 5.78
CA SER A 253 -7.83 0.50 5.02
C SER A 253 -8.17 0.48 3.53
N ILE A 254 -8.08 1.63 2.87
CA ILE A 254 -8.25 1.75 1.41
C ILE A 254 -6.98 2.39 0.87
N GLU A 255 -6.34 1.71 -0.07
CA GLU A 255 -5.19 2.26 -0.76
C GLU A 255 -5.59 2.83 -2.12
N PHE A 256 -4.92 3.91 -2.51
CA PHE A 256 -5.25 4.62 -3.73
C PHE A 256 -4.02 5.06 -4.53
N ALA A 257 -4.28 5.43 -5.78
CA ALA A 257 -3.29 5.95 -6.72
C ALA A 257 -3.69 7.31 -7.27
N GLY A 258 -2.69 8.16 -7.53
CA GLY A 258 -2.90 9.48 -8.13
C GLY A 258 -1.80 9.87 -9.11
N ILE A 259 -2.13 10.75 -10.07
CA ILE A 259 -1.20 11.29 -11.06
C ILE A 259 -0.57 12.56 -10.50
N LEU A 260 0.74 12.69 -10.55
CA LEU A 260 1.41 13.92 -10.14
C LEU A 260 1.28 15.02 -11.21
N LYS A 261 1.11 16.26 -10.77
CA LYS A 261 1.04 17.44 -11.66
C LYS A 261 2.30 17.63 -12.49
N SER A 262 3.46 17.26 -11.92
CA SER A 262 4.78 17.29 -12.55
C SER A 262 4.97 16.24 -13.66
N SER A 263 4.12 15.20 -13.71
CA SER A 263 4.20 14.15 -14.73
C SER A 263 4.28 14.71 -16.13
N LYS A 264 5.23 14.21 -16.91
CA LYS A 264 5.35 14.49 -18.35
C LYS A 264 4.57 13.49 -19.19
N ASN A 265 4.12 12.37 -18.60
CA ASN A 265 3.40 11.27 -19.25
C ASN A 265 1.91 11.23 -18.89
N LYS A 266 1.27 12.38 -18.69
CA LYS A 266 -0.12 12.49 -18.18
C LYS A 266 -1.15 11.63 -18.92
N THR A 267 -1.00 11.49 -20.24
CA THR A 267 -1.90 10.65 -21.06
C THR A 267 -1.72 9.17 -20.73
N LEU A 268 -0.48 8.70 -20.60
CA LEU A 268 -0.18 7.32 -20.24
C LEU A 268 -0.56 7.04 -18.78
N ALA A 269 -0.32 7.98 -17.88
CA ALA A 269 -0.74 7.90 -16.48
C ALA A 269 -2.26 7.76 -16.34
N LYS A 270 -3.05 8.50 -17.12
CA LYS A 270 -4.52 8.32 -17.15
C LYS A 270 -4.94 6.96 -17.70
N LYS A 271 -4.20 6.39 -18.66
CA LYS A 271 -4.46 5.01 -19.12
C LYS A 271 -4.20 4.00 -18.00
N PHE A 272 -3.15 4.21 -17.21
CA PHE A 272 -2.86 3.35 -16.06
C PHE A 272 -3.95 3.45 -14.98
N LEU A 273 -4.43 4.66 -14.63
CA LEU A 273 -5.55 4.79 -13.68
C LEU A 273 -6.83 4.09 -14.18
N ARG A 274 -7.12 4.13 -15.50
CA ARG A 274 -8.23 3.33 -16.04
C ARG A 274 -7.96 1.84 -15.97
N PHE A 275 -6.72 1.41 -16.18
CA PHE A 275 -6.30 0.03 -16.10
C PHE A 275 -6.46 -0.54 -14.68
N ILE A 276 -6.24 0.28 -13.64
CA ILE A 276 -6.51 -0.09 -12.24
C ILE A 276 -7.92 -0.66 -12.05
N LEU A 277 -8.93 -0.08 -12.72
CA LEU A 277 -10.34 -0.48 -12.58
C LEU A 277 -10.78 -1.57 -13.57
N THR A 278 -9.82 -2.29 -14.16
CA THR A 278 -10.12 -3.42 -15.07
C THR A 278 -9.96 -4.76 -14.37
N GLU A 279 -10.64 -5.79 -14.89
CA GLU A 279 -10.47 -7.18 -14.46
C GLU A 279 -9.01 -7.62 -14.46
N ASP A 280 -8.24 -7.21 -15.50
CA ASP A 280 -6.81 -7.56 -15.66
C ASP A 280 -5.95 -7.10 -14.49
N PHE A 281 -6.29 -5.97 -13.86
CA PHE A 281 -5.59 -5.47 -12.68
C PHE A 281 -6.22 -6.04 -11.40
N GLN A 282 -7.54 -5.95 -11.28
CA GLN A 282 -8.23 -6.22 -10.03
C GLN A 282 -8.21 -7.71 -9.64
N SER A 283 -8.15 -8.63 -10.61
CA SER A 283 -8.01 -10.07 -10.33
C SER A 283 -6.64 -10.46 -9.73
N ILE A 284 -5.62 -9.60 -9.89
CA ILE A 284 -4.29 -9.81 -9.31
C ILE A 284 -4.28 -9.46 -7.81
N ILE A 285 -5.09 -8.49 -7.40
CA ILE A 285 -5.08 -7.95 -6.03
C ILE A 285 -5.32 -9.05 -4.97
N PRO A 286 -6.40 -9.85 -5.02
CA PRO A 286 -6.61 -10.86 -3.97
C PRO A 286 -5.53 -11.95 -3.96
N SER A 287 -4.98 -12.29 -5.13
CA SER A 287 -4.02 -13.39 -5.25
C SER A 287 -2.55 -13.02 -5.02
N SER A 288 -2.24 -11.73 -4.92
CA SER A 288 -0.85 -11.27 -4.76
C SER A 288 -0.68 -10.15 -3.73
N ASN A 289 -1.65 -9.26 -3.58
CA ASN A 289 -1.63 -8.24 -2.51
C ASN A 289 -2.40 -8.67 -1.26
N ILE A 290 -3.16 -9.77 -1.37
CA ILE A 290 -3.98 -10.34 -0.28
C ILE A 290 -4.93 -9.29 0.31
N MET A 291 -5.53 -8.51 -0.57
CA MET A 291 -6.51 -7.47 -0.23
C MET A 291 -7.78 -7.67 -1.07
N TYR A 292 -8.89 -7.06 -0.67
CA TYR A 292 -10.10 -7.06 -1.48
C TYR A 292 -9.93 -6.15 -2.71
N PRO A 293 -10.44 -6.58 -3.89
CA PRO A 293 -10.50 -5.74 -5.07
C PRO A 293 -11.56 -4.64 -4.89
N VAL A 294 -11.35 -3.48 -5.53
CA VAL A 294 -12.29 -2.35 -5.48
C VAL A 294 -13.35 -2.39 -6.59
N THR A 295 -13.31 -3.40 -7.44
CA THR A 295 -14.34 -3.67 -8.45
C THR A 295 -14.78 -5.12 -8.38
N LYS A 296 -15.98 -5.41 -8.86
CA LYS A 296 -16.43 -6.80 -9.00
C LYS A 296 -15.52 -7.53 -9.98
N ILE A 297 -14.99 -8.67 -9.55
CA ILE A 297 -14.19 -9.58 -10.36
C ILE A 297 -14.91 -10.92 -10.52
N LYS A 298 -14.63 -11.62 -11.63
CA LYS A 298 -15.32 -12.88 -11.93
C LYS A 298 -14.98 -14.01 -10.96
N ASN A 299 -13.70 -14.10 -10.60
CA ASN A 299 -13.14 -15.19 -9.82
C ASN A 299 -12.40 -14.67 -8.60
N LEU A 300 -13.14 -14.38 -7.53
CA LEU A 300 -12.54 -14.16 -6.21
C LEU A 300 -12.03 -15.51 -5.69
N PRO A 301 -10.77 -15.62 -5.20
CA PRO A 301 -10.25 -16.87 -4.65
C PRO A 301 -11.14 -17.42 -3.53
N GLU A 302 -11.30 -18.77 -3.49
CA GLU A 302 -12.18 -19.40 -2.49
C GLU A 302 -11.80 -19.03 -1.05
N ALA A 303 -10.49 -18.93 -0.76
CA ALA A 303 -10.01 -18.49 0.56
C ALA A 303 -10.58 -17.15 1.03
N PHE A 304 -10.93 -16.24 0.11
CA PHE A 304 -11.57 -14.98 0.46
C PHE A 304 -13.06 -15.13 0.80
N LYS A 305 -13.71 -16.19 0.30
CA LYS A 305 -15.11 -16.49 0.61
C LYS A 305 -15.27 -17.10 2.02
N GLU A 306 -14.19 -17.65 2.58
CA GLU A 306 -14.16 -18.15 3.95
C GLU A 306 -14.00 -17.02 4.99
N LEU A 307 -13.61 -15.82 4.56
CA LEU A 307 -13.38 -14.70 5.46
C LEU A 307 -14.69 -14.00 5.81
N GLU A 308 -14.87 -13.72 7.08
CA GLU A 308 -15.95 -12.86 7.55
C GLU A 308 -15.59 -11.38 7.31
N ILE A 309 -16.53 -10.63 6.75
CA ILE A 309 -16.38 -9.18 6.55
C ILE A 309 -16.88 -8.46 7.80
N PRO A 310 -16.02 -7.75 8.56
CA PRO A 310 -16.42 -7.05 9.74
C PRO A 310 -17.21 -5.77 9.42
N LYS A 311 -17.84 -5.19 10.43
CA LYS A 311 -18.34 -3.82 10.35
C LYS A 311 -17.18 -2.86 10.17
N ALA A 312 -17.25 -2.01 9.13
CA ALA A 312 -16.25 -1.00 8.87
C ALA A 312 -16.27 0.14 9.89
N ILE A 313 -15.10 0.51 10.41
CA ILE A 313 -14.89 1.74 11.17
C ILE A 313 -13.93 2.63 10.39
N GLN A 314 -14.16 3.93 10.42
CA GLN A 314 -13.29 4.93 9.82
C GLN A 314 -13.40 6.25 10.59
N LEU A 315 -12.28 6.93 10.76
CA LEU A 315 -12.25 8.34 11.16
C LEU A 315 -12.26 9.26 9.94
N ASP A 316 -12.78 10.46 10.12
CA ASP A 316 -12.65 11.50 9.10
C ASP A 316 -11.17 11.82 8.82
N PRO A 317 -10.72 11.80 7.54
CA PRO A 317 -9.32 12.05 7.19
C PRO A 317 -8.81 13.43 7.61
N GLY A 318 -9.67 14.45 7.65
CA GLY A 318 -9.32 15.79 8.16
C GLY A 318 -9.00 15.77 9.65
N THR A 319 -9.77 15.02 10.43
CA THR A 319 -9.52 14.80 11.86
C THR A 319 -8.19 14.08 12.08
N ILE A 320 -7.89 13.05 11.28
CA ILE A 320 -6.61 12.34 11.37
C ILE A 320 -5.45 13.30 11.10
N ASN A 321 -5.49 14.04 10.00
CA ASN A 321 -4.42 14.94 9.62
C ASN A 321 -4.20 16.06 10.66
N ALA A 322 -5.26 16.58 11.26
CA ALA A 322 -5.18 17.63 12.27
C ALA A 322 -4.51 17.16 13.57
N ASN A 323 -4.71 15.90 13.95
CA ASN A 323 -4.34 15.38 15.27
C ASN A 323 -3.23 14.31 15.24
N LYS A 324 -2.86 13.80 14.06
CA LYS A 324 -1.90 12.68 13.90
C LYS A 324 -0.61 12.87 14.71
N LYS A 325 -0.06 14.06 14.71
CA LYS A 325 1.19 14.36 15.42
C LYS A 325 1.01 14.20 16.94
N GLU A 326 -0.04 14.78 17.48
CA GLU A 326 -0.38 14.70 18.91
C GLU A 326 -0.66 13.24 19.31
N TRP A 327 -1.38 12.48 18.50
CA TRP A 327 -1.66 11.07 18.76
C TRP A 327 -0.42 10.20 18.74
N ILE A 328 0.55 10.48 17.88
CA ILE A 328 1.85 9.80 17.87
C ILE A 328 2.64 10.14 19.16
N GLU A 329 2.64 11.39 19.59
CA GLU A 329 3.29 11.81 20.84
C GLU A 329 2.62 11.14 22.06
N GLU A 330 1.28 11.04 22.08
CA GLU A 330 0.53 10.32 23.12
C GLU A 330 0.90 8.84 23.17
N TRP A 331 0.99 8.19 22.00
CA TRP A 331 1.41 6.79 21.90
C TRP A 331 2.86 6.61 22.40
N LEU A 332 3.79 7.47 22.03
CA LEU A 332 5.18 7.44 22.48
C LEU A 332 5.30 7.62 24.01
N ASN A 333 4.48 8.49 24.59
CA ASN A 333 4.47 8.72 26.04
C ASN A 333 3.81 7.58 26.83
N ALA A 334 3.07 6.72 26.16
CA ALA A 334 2.43 5.55 26.75
C ALA A 334 3.30 4.28 26.65
N SER A 335 4.39 4.33 25.87
CA SER A 335 5.28 3.19 25.56
C SER A 335 6.33 2.94 26.62
#